data_f0abc2916ef3199ec2b5f5e0c7324fb2
#
_entry.id   f0abc2916ef3199ec2b5f5e0c7324fb2
#
_cell.length_a   1.000
_cell.length_b   1.000
_cell.length_c   1.000
_cell.angle_alpha   90.00
_cell.angle_beta   90.00
_cell.angle_gamma   90.00
#
_symmetry.space_group_name_H-M   'P 1'
#
loop_
_entity.id
_entity.type
_entity.pdbx_description
1 polymer ?
#
loop_
_entity_poly.entity_id
_entity_poly.type
_entity_poly.pdbx_seq_one_letter_code
_entity_poly.pdbx_strand_id
1 'polypeptide(L)'
;MKSGLLAVAIVAASMLTACHPAPPVYQQPDRHKKPEPAQAAVANMQMALEYMRINDLAHARDRIERALTEAPANPNVQETAGLVYERLEDKAKAQRAFSAAARIGKDDPAIQNSYAGYLCRNGKTAAGEKLFLEVARSPLYQTPEVALLNAGVCVGGAGDVLDADRYFKRALTIKPNMPEALLQLGNLALSRGDSNDALDYVQRYLAVNPPSPEVLLLGVRADRKLGDNTGAAVFAHRIESDFPNSEQAQILRSGIDR
;
A
#
# COMPACT_ATOMS: atom_id res chain seq x y z
N MET A 1 33.06 96.72 -20.69
CA MET A 1 31.88 97.20 -19.95
C MET A 1 30.87 96.04 -19.85
N LYS A 2 30.42 95.82 -18.67
CA LYS A 2 29.36 94.89 -18.24
C LYS A 2 29.78 93.44 -17.94
N SER A 3 29.98 93.28 -16.66
CA SER A 3 30.16 92.05 -15.87
C SER A 3 28.90 91.23 -15.86
N GLY A 4 29.01 89.92 -16.00
CA GLY A 4 27.94 88.95 -15.76
C GLY A 4 28.42 87.90 -14.77
N LEU A 5 27.92 87.99 -13.53
CA LEU A 5 28.15 86.98 -12.50
C LEU A 5 27.37 85.71 -12.85
N LEU A 6 28.05 84.56 -12.93
CA LEU A 6 27.42 83.23 -12.93
C LEU A 6 27.33 82.77 -11.46
N ALA A 7 26.12 82.58 -11.00
CA ALA A 7 25.82 81.94 -9.71
C ALA A 7 25.88 80.43 -9.90
N VAL A 8 26.80 79.81 -9.17
CA VAL A 8 26.86 78.33 -9.10
C VAL A 8 25.94 77.89 -7.98
N ALA A 9 24.86 77.16 -8.37
CA ALA A 9 23.95 76.48 -7.44
C ALA A 9 24.54 75.12 -7.06
N ILE A 10 24.92 74.98 -5.80
CA ILE A 10 25.34 73.66 -5.22
C ILE A 10 24.08 72.91 -4.86
N VAL A 11 23.79 71.80 -5.62
CA VAL A 11 22.75 70.87 -5.27
C VAL A 11 23.36 69.86 -4.29
N ALA A 12 22.95 69.94 -3.03
CA ALA A 12 23.26 68.96 -2.03
C ALA A 12 22.43 67.67 -2.29
N ALA A 13 23.06 66.62 -2.81
CA ALA A 13 22.47 65.29 -2.95
C ALA A 13 22.45 64.63 -1.58
N SER A 14 21.26 64.56 -0.98
CA SER A 14 20.99 63.77 0.24
C SER A 14 21.03 62.27 -0.10
N MET A 15 22.08 61.57 0.30
CA MET A 15 22.15 60.12 0.23
C MET A 15 21.22 59.51 1.30
N LEU A 16 20.06 59.05 0.87
CA LEU A 16 19.19 58.17 1.64
C LEU A 16 19.85 56.79 1.67
N THR A 17 20.54 56.46 2.75
CA THR A 17 20.97 55.07 3.04
C THR A 17 19.75 54.26 3.38
N ALA A 18 19.21 53.53 2.36
CA ALA A 18 18.20 52.52 2.58
C ALA A 18 18.84 51.36 3.37
N CYS A 19 18.43 51.21 4.63
CA CYS A 19 18.73 50.00 5.40
C CYS A 19 18.02 48.82 4.72
N HIS A 20 18.75 48.06 3.90
CA HIS A 20 18.27 46.75 3.46
C HIS A 20 18.38 45.77 4.64
N PRO A 21 17.29 45.09 5.06
CA PRO A 21 17.43 44.02 6.02
C PRO A 21 18.35 42.95 5.40
N ALA A 22 19.32 42.50 6.17
CA ALA A 22 20.20 41.41 5.74
C ALA A 22 19.35 40.17 5.38
N PRO A 23 19.65 39.46 4.28
CA PRO A 23 18.94 38.24 3.93
C PRO A 23 19.03 37.25 5.10
N PRO A 24 17.96 36.45 5.35
CA PRO A 24 17.98 35.46 6.42
C PRO A 24 19.17 34.52 6.20
N VAL A 25 20.04 34.45 7.20
CA VAL A 25 21.19 33.54 7.20
C VAL A 25 20.59 32.12 7.25
N TYR A 26 20.70 31.42 6.14
CA TYR A 26 20.34 29.99 6.07
C TYR A 26 21.34 29.24 6.98
N GLN A 27 20.92 28.94 8.20
CA GLN A 27 21.69 28.08 9.09
C GLN A 27 21.66 26.67 8.51
N GLN A 28 22.78 26.21 8.00
CA GLN A 28 22.93 24.81 7.62
C GLN A 28 22.63 23.95 8.86
N PRO A 29 21.80 22.89 8.70
CA PRO A 29 21.53 21.97 9.80
C PRO A 29 22.87 21.43 10.32
N ASP A 30 23.05 21.51 11.62
CA ASP A 30 24.25 20.99 12.29
C ASP A 30 24.34 19.48 12.04
N ARG A 31 25.29 19.10 11.19
CA ARG A 31 25.50 17.67 10.81
C ARG A 31 26.00 16.82 11.98
N HIS A 32 26.32 17.41 13.11
CA HIS A 32 26.78 16.72 14.32
C HIS A 32 25.66 16.56 15.36
N LYS A 33 24.52 17.25 15.18
CA LYS A 33 23.38 17.08 16.08
C LYS A 33 22.76 15.71 15.86
N LYS A 34 22.81 14.84 16.87
CA LYS A 34 22.07 13.56 16.82
C LYS A 34 20.58 13.87 16.56
N PRO A 35 19.94 13.12 15.64
CA PRO A 35 18.51 13.31 15.41
C PRO A 35 17.72 13.06 16.70
N GLU A 36 16.63 13.78 16.87
CA GLU A 36 15.70 13.53 17.97
C GLU A 36 15.23 12.06 17.93
N PRO A 37 15.06 11.39 19.08
CA PRO A 37 14.73 9.96 19.12
C PRO A 37 13.54 9.58 18.24
N ALA A 38 12.50 10.41 18.20
CA ALA A 38 11.34 10.16 17.33
C ALA A 38 11.69 10.18 15.84
N GLN A 39 12.58 11.09 15.41
CA GLN A 39 13.02 11.15 14.00
C GLN A 39 13.94 9.96 13.66
N ALA A 40 14.82 9.57 14.59
CA ALA A 40 15.68 8.42 14.44
C ALA A 40 14.86 7.12 14.33
N ALA A 41 13.82 6.98 15.15
CA ALA A 41 12.90 5.85 15.09
C ALA A 41 12.20 5.73 13.73
N VAL A 42 11.68 6.85 13.20
CA VAL A 42 11.04 6.87 11.87
C VAL A 42 12.04 6.47 10.78
N ALA A 43 13.26 7.00 10.81
CA ALA A 43 14.29 6.65 9.84
C ALA A 43 14.66 5.15 9.91
N ASN A 44 14.86 4.62 11.13
CA ASN A 44 15.14 3.18 11.32
C ASN A 44 13.97 2.30 10.87
N MET A 45 12.73 2.72 11.13
CA MET A 45 11.51 2.03 10.66
C MET A 45 11.45 1.99 9.12
N GLN A 46 11.71 3.10 8.45
CA GLN A 46 11.74 3.16 6.98
C GLN A 46 12.84 2.27 6.39
N MET A 47 14.04 2.27 7.01
CA MET A 47 15.12 1.36 6.61
C MET A 47 14.72 -0.10 6.79
N ALA A 48 14.00 -0.45 7.87
CA ALA A 48 13.52 -1.81 8.09
C ALA A 48 12.56 -2.26 6.96
N LEU A 49 11.64 -1.38 6.53
CA LEU A 49 10.75 -1.66 5.41
C LEU A 49 11.51 -1.86 4.10
N GLU A 50 12.53 -1.04 3.82
CA GLU A 50 13.37 -1.22 2.62
C GLU A 50 14.15 -2.54 2.64
N TYR A 51 14.73 -2.93 3.79
CA TYR A 51 15.38 -4.22 3.93
C TYR A 51 14.40 -5.39 3.79
N MET A 52 13.17 -5.26 4.29
CA MET A 52 12.11 -6.25 4.04
C MET A 52 11.79 -6.38 2.55
N ARG A 53 11.75 -5.28 1.80
CA ARG A 53 11.45 -5.27 0.36
C ARG A 53 12.47 -6.07 -0.45
N ILE A 54 13.75 -6.01 -0.06
CA ILE A 54 14.84 -6.78 -0.69
C ILE A 54 15.08 -8.13 -0.01
N ASN A 55 14.20 -8.54 0.91
CA ASN A 55 14.28 -9.78 1.69
C ASN A 55 15.52 -9.92 2.58
N ASP A 56 16.16 -8.80 2.94
CA ASP A 56 17.26 -8.79 3.93
C ASP A 56 16.69 -8.67 5.35
N LEU A 57 16.20 -9.79 5.85
CA LEU A 57 15.51 -9.85 7.13
C LEU A 57 16.43 -9.63 8.33
N ALA A 58 17.73 -9.86 8.19
CA ALA A 58 18.70 -9.64 9.26
C ALA A 58 18.86 -8.14 9.55
N HIS A 59 19.08 -7.34 8.51
CA HIS A 59 19.15 -5.89 8.64
C HIS A 59 17.80 -5.27 8.96
N ALA A 60 16.69 -5.79 8.41
CA ALA A 60 15.35 -5.35 8.79
C ALA A 60 15.11 -5.46 10.30
N ARG A 61 15.53 -6.58 10.91
CA ARG A 61 15.45 -6.80 12.37
C ARG A 61 16.30 -5.80 13.15
N ASP A 62 17.58 -5.62 12.77
CA ASP A 62 18.45 -4.64 13.46
C ASP A 62 17.85 -3.24 13.46
N ARG A 63 17.33 -2.80 12.33
CA ARG A 63 16.72 -1.47 12.19
C ARG A 63 15.45 -1.32 13.01
N ILE A 64 14.57 -2.31 12.99
CA ILE A 64 13.32 -2.18 13.74
C ILE A 64 13.52 -2.31 15.27
N GLU A 65 14.50 -3.09 15.74
CA GLU A 65 14.86 -3.17 17.15
C GLU A 65 15.41 -1.83 17.67
N ARG A 66 16.17 -1.10 16.83
CA ARG A 66 16.59 0.30 17.13
C ARG A 66 15.38 1.24 17.20
N ALA A 67 14.49 1.18 16.22
CA ALA A 67 13.29 2.01 16.21
C ALA A 67 12.41 1.77 17.44
N LEU A 68 12.25 0.51 17.86
CA LEU A 68 11.53 0.14 19.08
C LEU A 68 12.18 0.69 20.35
N THR A 69 13.53 0.79 20.39
CA THR A 69 14.26 1.37 21.51
C THR A 69 14.05 2.89 21.58
N GLU A 70 14.03 3.56 20.42
CA GLU A 70 13.91 5.02 20.29
C GLU A 70 12.47 5.52 20.50
N ALA A 71 11.47 4.75 20.02
CA ALA A 71 10.05 5.13 20.10
C ALA A 71 9.13 3.90 20.37
N PRO A 72 9.21 3.28 21.56
CA PRO A 72 8.44 2.06 21.89
C PRO A 72 6.92 2.28 21.91
N ALA A 73 6.47 3.52 22.10
CA ALA A 73 5.04 3.89 22.12
C ALA A 73 4.53 4.45 20.78
N ASN A 74 5.31 4.33 19.69
CA ASN A 74 4.85 4.72 18.37
C ASN A 74 4.10 3.54 17.70
N PRO A 75 2.81 3.69 17.34
CA PRO A 75 2.02 2.59 16.78
C PRO A 75 2.56 2.09 15.44
N ASN A 76 3.09 2.98 14.58
CA ASN A 76 3.66 2.60 13.29
C ASN A 76 4.97 1.80 13.44
N VAL A 77 5.79 2.15 14.43
CA VAL A 77 7.01 1.38 14.77
C VAL A 77 6.63 -0.01 15.26
N GLN A 78 5.61 -0.13 16.12
CA GLN A 78 5.11 -1.40 16.61
C GLN A 78 4.49 -2.24 15.49
N GLU A 79 3.71 -1.64 14.59
CA GLU A 79 3.15 -2.30 13.41
C GLU A 79 4.27 -2.86 12.51
N THR A 80 5.24 -2.02 12.15
CA THR A 80 6.38 -2.44 11.32
C THR A 80 7.18 -3.54 11.99
N ALA A 81 7.36 -3.48 13.31
CA ALA A 81 7.99 -4.56 14.07
C ALA A 81 7.18 -5.86 13.96
N GLY A 82 5.86 -5.78 14.03
CA GLY A 82 4.97 -6.92 13.79
C GLY A 82 5.21 -7.55 12.43
N LEU A 83 5.30 -6.75 11.37
CA LEU A 83 5.56 -7.22 10.00
C LEU A 83 6.95 -7.87 9.87
N VAL A 84 7.99 -7.25 10.45
CA VAL A 84 9.36 -7.81 10.42
C VAL A 84 9.41 -9.15 11.14
N TYR A 85 8.83 -9.25 12.34
CA TYR A 85 8.83 -10.49 13.11
C TYR A 85 7.96 -11.58 12.46
N GLU A 86 6.86 -11.22 11.79
CA GLU A 86 6.04 -12.15 11.02
C GLU A 86 6.86 -12.76 9.86
N ARG A 87 7.62 -11.94 9.13
CA ARG A 87 8.53 -12.42 8.06
C ARG A 87 9.70 -13.26 8.58
N LEU A 88 10.12 -13.03 9.84
CA LEU A 88 11.12 -13.82 10.54
C LEU A 88 10.53 -15.08 11.21
N GLU A 89 9.24 -15.32 11.07
CA GLU A 89 8.48 -16.41 11.69
C GLU A 89 8.52 -16.40 13.24
N ASP A 90 8.92 -15.26 13.84
CA ASP A 90 8.84 -15.07 15.30
C ASP A 90 7.42 -14.69 15.69
N LYS A 91 6.54 -15.70 15.74
CA LYS A 91 5.10 -15.53 16.03
C LYS A 91 4.86 -14.82 17.35
N ALA A 92 5.68 -15.06 18.36
CA ALA A 92 5.50 -14.48 19.69
C ALA A 92 5.80 -12.98 19.69
N LYS A 93 6.90 -12.55 19.04
CA LYS A 93 7.22 -11.13 18.89
C LYS A 93 6.23 -10.44 17.96
N ALA A 94 5.84 -11.06 16.85
CA ALA A 94 4.84 -10.52 15.92
C ALA A 94 3.51 -10.24 16.64
N GLN A 95 3.00 -11.20 17.40
CA GLN A 95 1.76 -11.02 18.17
C GLN A 95 1.86 -9.87 19.17
N ARG A 96 2.96 -9.77 19.92
CA ARG A 96 3.15 -8.67 20.88
C ARG A 96 3.19 -7.32 20.21
N ALA A 97 3.92 -7.22 19.10
CA ALA A 97 4.09 -5.97 18.36
C ALA A 97 2.78 -5.51 17.72
N PHE A 98 2.07 -6.37 17.00
CA PHE A 98 0.76 -6.03 16.44
C PHE A 98 -0.28 -5.68 17.50
N SER A 99 -0.32 -6.41 18.61
CA SER A 99 -1.22 -6.09 19.72
C SER A 99 -0.88 -4.76 20.39
N ALA A 100 0.41 -4.43 20.52
CA ALA A 100 0.87 -3.15 21.02
C ALA A 100 0.47 -2.01 20.05
N ALA A 101 0.71 -2.18 18.74
CA ALA A 101 0.30 -1.23 17.71
C ALA A 101 -1.21 -0.92 17.81
N ALA A 102 -2.06 -1.95 17.82
CA ALA A 102 -3.51 -1.81 17.91
C ALA A 102 -3.99 -1.13 19.20
N ARG A 103 -3.34 -1.41 20.33
CA ARG A 103 -3.67 -0.77 21.60
C ARG A 103 -3.26 0.69 21.65
N ILE A 104 -2.08 1.04 21.12
CA ILE A 104 -1.58 2.42 21.10
C ILE A 104 -2.35 3.24 20.07
N GLY A 105 -2.51 2.70 18.85
CA GLY A 105 -3.24 3.29 17.73
C GLY A 105 -4.73 2.88 17.70
N LYS A 106 -5.40 2.81 18.87
CA LYS A 106 -6.80 2.34 18.94
C LYS A 106 -7.78 3.18 18.13
N ASP A 107 -7.48 4.46 17.97
CA ASP A 107 -8.31 5.42 17.23
C ASP A 107 -7.78 5.65 15.79
N ASP A 108 -6.71 4.96 15.39
CA ASP A 108 -6.16 5.00 14.04
C ASP A 108 -6.69 3.80 13.22
N PRO A 109 -7.62 4.04 12.28
CA PRO A 109 -8.21 2.95 11.50
C PRO A 109 -7.21 2.25 10.56
N ALA A 110 -6.10 2.88 10.18
CA ALA A 110 -5.07 2.22 9.37
C ALA A 110 -4.34 1.15 10.20
N ILE A 111 -3.97 1.47 11.43
CA ILE A 111 -3.37 0.52 12.37
C ILE A 111 -4.36 -0.62 12.69
N GLN A 112 -5.65 -0.30 12.91
CA GLN A 112 -6.67 -1.31 13.15
C GLN A 112 -6.86 -2.23 11.93
N ASN A 113 -6.84 -1.69 10.71
CA ASN A 113 -6.90 -2.48 9.49
C ASN A 113 -5.71 -3.46 9.37
N SER A 114 -4.51 -2.99 9.69
CA SER A 114 -3.31 -3.84 9.67
C SER A 114 -3.39 -4.96 10.71
N TYR A 115 -3.84 -4.63 11.92
CA TYR A 115 -4.04 -5.63 12.99
C TYR A 115 -5.10 -6.66 12.61
N ALA A 116 -6.21 -6.24 11.98
CA ALA A 116 -7.23 -7.15 11.47
C ALA A 116 -6.64 -8.15 10.46
N GLY A 117 -5.78 -7.67 9.55
CA GLY A 117 -5.04 -8.54 8.62
C GLY A 117 -4.15 -9.56 9.33
N TYR A 118 -3.42 -9.13 10.35
CA TYR A 118 -2.63 -10.03 11.19
C TYR A 118 -3.51 -11.10 11.85
N LEU A 119 -4.65 -10.73 12.42
CA LEU A 119 -5.59 -11.68 13.04
C LEU A 119 -6.05 -12.75 12.05
N CYS A 120 -6.41 -12.35 10.83
CA CYS A 120 -6.85 -13.27 9.77
C CYS A 120 -5.76 -14.27 9.37
N ARG A 121 -4.53 -13.78 9.10
CA ARG A 121 -3.41 -14.65 8.75
C ARG A 121 -3.04 -15.65 9.86
N ASN A 122 -3.43 -15.36 11.10
CA ASN A 122 -3.19 -16.23 12.26
C ASN A 122 -4.46 -17.00 12.70
N GLY A 123 -5.42 -17.21 11.79
CA GLY A 123 -6.59 -18.05 12.00
C GLY A 123 -7.67 -17.46 12.90
N LYS A 124 -7.54 -16.19 13.31
CA LYS A 124 -8.55 -15.48 14.11
C LYS A 124 -9.55 -14.74 13.19
N THR A 125 -10.11 -15.46 12.23
CA THR A 125 -10.93 -14.93 11.15
C THR A 125 -12.08 -14.05 11.65
N ALA A 126 -12.89 -14.54 12.57
CA ALA A 126 -14.04 -13.78 13.07
C ALA A 126 -13.66 -12.46 13.76
N ALA A 127 -12.51 -12.44 14.46
CA ALA A 127 -12.00 -11.22 15.08
C ALA A 127 -11.45 -10.24 14.04
N GLY A 128 -10.74 -10.73 13.04
CA GLY A 128 -10.23 -9.93 11.94
C GLY A 128 -11.34 -9.34 11.08
N GLU A 129 -12.32 -10.16 10.69
CA GLU A 129 -13.52 -9.72 9.95
C GLU A 129 -14.25 -8.59 10.68
N LYS A 130 -14.59 -8.82 11.96
CA LYS A 130 -15.27 -7.82 12.78
C LYS A 130 -14.53 -6.48 12.75
N LEU A 131 -13.21 -6.53 12.95
CA LEU A 131 -12.38 -5.33 12.99
C LEU A 131 -12.30 -4.64 11.63
N PHE A 132 -12.18 -5.39 10.52
CA PHE A 132 -12.25 -4.81 9.18
C PHE A 132 -13.57 -4.09 8.93
N LEU A 133 -14.70 -4.64 9.40
CA LEU A 133 -16.01 -4.02 9.25
C LEU A 133 -16.17 -2.77 10.12
N GLU A 134 -15.55 -2.72 11.29
CA GLU A 134 -15.47 -1.52 12.12
C GLU A 134 -14.64 -0.44 11.42
N VAL A 135 -13.48 -0.79 10.88
CA VAL A 135 -12.64 0.11 10.07
C VAL A 135 -13.38 0.64 8.85
N ALA A 136 -14.08 -0.21 8.10
CA ALA A 136 -14.83 0.19 6.91
C ALA A 136 -15.99 1.18 7.22
N ARG A 137 -16.47 1.23 8.46
CA ARG A 137 -17.50 2.18 8.91
C ARG A 137 -16.92 3.47 9.51
N SER A 138 -15.61 3.49 9.78
CA SER A 138 -14.98 4.65 10.39
C SER A 138 -14.95 5.83 9.43
N PRO A 139 -15.47 7.01 9.82
CA PRO A 139 -15.39 8.21 8.99
C PRO A 139 -13.95 8.73 8.84
N LEU A 140 -13.02 8.26 9.66
CA LEU A 140 -11.61 8.61 9.60
C LEU A 140 -10.83 7.77 8.59
N TYR A 141 -11.41 6.66 8.10
CA TYR A 141 -10.74 5.78 7.14
C TYR A 141 -11.07 6.18 5.72
N GLN A 142 -10.07 6.66 4.97
CA GLN A 142 -10.26 7.24 3.65
C GLN A 142 -10.50 6.22 2.53
N THR A 143 -10.25 4.95 2.81
CA THR A 143 -10.33 3.85 1.82
C THR A 143 -11.16 2.68 2.33
N PRO A 144 -12.46 2.89 2.65
CA PRO A 144 -13.32 1.85 3.21
C PRO A 144 -13.45 0.62 2.28
N GLU A 145 -13.31 0.80 0.96
CA GLU A 145 -13.27 -0.29 0.00
C GLU A 145 -12.09 -1.25 0.24
N VAL A 146 -10.95 -0.74 0.73
CA VAL A 146 -9.78 -1.58 1.05
C VAL A 146 -10.06 -2.45 2.28
N ALA A 147 -10.71 -1.91 3.30
CA ALA A 147 -11.09 -2.70 4.47
C ALA A 147 -12.11 -3.79 4.11
N LEU A 148 -13.07 -3.49 3.22
CA LEU A 148 -14.04 -4.47 2.72
C LEU A 148 -13.35 -5.55 1.86
N LEU A 149 -12.42 -5.18 1.00
CA LEU A 149 -11.60 -6.14 0.24
C LEU A 149 -10.87 -7.08 1.20
N ASN A 150 -10.19 -6.53 2.20
CA ASN A 150 -9.44 -7.31 3.19
C ASN A 150 -10.35 -8.23 4.01
N ALA A 151 -11.56 -7.78 4.37
CA ALA A 151 -12.57 -8.64 5.01
C ALA A 151 -12.93 -9.82 4.11
N GLY A 152 -13.18 -9.58 2.82
CA GLY A 152 -13.47 -10.62 1.83
C GLY A 152 -12.33 -11.63 1.68
N VAL A 153 -11.08 -11.16 1.61
CA VAL A 153 -9.89 -12.04 1.56
C VAL A 153 -9.77 -12.87 2.84
N CYS A 154 -10.04 -12.25 3.99
CA CYS A 154 -9.98 -12.91 5.29
C CYS A 154 -10.96 -14.09 5.39
N VAL A 155 -12.24 -13.84 5.12
CA VAL A 155 -13.28 -14.88 5.26
C VAL A 155 -13.20 -15.91 4.12
N GLY A 156 -12.85 -15.47 2.90
CA GLY A 156 -12.64 -16.36 1.75
C GLY A 156 -11.46 -17.32 1.97
N GLY A 157 -10.39 -16.86 2.58
CA GLY A 157 -9.26 -17.70 2.98
C GLY A 157 -9.61 -18.73 4.06
N ALA A 158 -10.66 -18.50 4.84
CA ALA A 158 -11.23 -19.45 5.80
C ALA A 158 -12.33 -20.35 5.20
N GLY A 159 -12.65 -20.20 3.90
CA GLY A 159 -13.63 -21.00 3.18
C GLY A 159 -15.04 -20.41 3.10
N ASP A 160 -15.27 -19.24 3.68
CA ASP A 160 -16.57 -18.57 3.56
C ASP A 160 -16.64 -17.75 2.25
N VAL A 161 -16.95 -18.48 1.17
CA VAL A 161 -17.05 -17.94 -0.18
C VAL A 161 -18.22 -16.97 -0.33
N LEU A 162 -19.32 -17.17 0.42
CA LEU A 162 -20.51 -16.32 0.32
C LEU A 162 -20.28 -14.94 0.92
N ASP A 163 -19.69 -14.89 2.09
CA ASP A 163 -19.35 -13.63 2.72
C ASP A 163 -18.20 -12.91 1.97
N ALA A 164 -17.24 -13.66 1.44
CA ALA A 164 -16.19 -13.09 0.58
C ALA A 164 -16.80 -12.37 -0.65
N ASP A 165 -17.69 -13.04 -1.39
CA ASP A 165 -18.42 -12.46 -2.53
C ASP A 165 -19.15 -11.16 -2.14
N ARG A 166 -19.87 -11.21 -1.02
CA ARG A 166 -20.61 -10.06 -0.49
C ARG A 166 -19.69 -8.87 -0.21
N TYR A 167 -18.54 -9.10 0.43
CA TYR A 167 -17.61 -8.04 0.78
C TYR A 167 -16.91 -7.47 -0.46
N PHE A 168 -16.50 -8.28 -1.41
CA PHE A 168 -15.91 -7.79 -2.66
C PHE A 168 -16.92 -6.97 -3.49
N LYS A 169 -18.17 -7.40 -3.57
CA LYS A 169 -19.22 -6.61 -4.22
C LYS A 169 -19.48 -5.28 -3.51
N ARG A 170 -19.45 -5.26 -2.17
CA ARG A 170 -19.53 -4.01 -1.41
C ARG A 170 -18.32 -3.10 -1.66
N ALA A 171 -17.13 -3.62 -1.79
CA ALA A 171 -15.96 -2.83 -2.18
C ALA A 171 -16.17 -2.19 -3.55
N LEU A 172 -16.73 -2.93 -4.53
CA LEU A 172 -17.05 -2.40 -5.86
C LEU A 172 -18.21 -1.40 -5.87
N THR A 173 -19.10 -1.37 -4.88
CA THR A 173 -20.10 -0.28 -4.78
C THR A 173 -19.47 1.06 -4.43
N ILE A 174 -18.33 1.04 -3.72
CA ILE A 174 -17.56 2.26 -3.37
C ILE A 174 -16.57 2.61 -4.49
N LYS A 175 -15.83 1.62 -4.98
CA LYS A 175 -14.85 1.76 -6.05
C LYS A 175 -15.10 0.76 -7.18
N PRO A 176 -15.95 1.12 -8.17
CA PRO A 176 -16.46 0.18 -9.19
C PRO A 176 -15.40 -0.54 -10.02
N ASN A 177 -14.23 0.09 -10.16
CA ASN A 177 -13.13 -0.42 -10.99
C ASN A 177 -11.91 -0.86 -10.17
N MET A 178 -12.13 -1.26 -8.91
CA MET A 178 -11.05 -1.76 -8.04
C MET A 178 -10.51 -3.09 -8.59
N PRO A 179 -9.25 -3.12 -9.10
CA PRO A 179 -8.73 -4.28 -9.80
C PRO A 179 -8.65 -5.52 -8.92
N GLU A 180 -8.27 -5.37 -7.66
CA GLU A 180 -8.16 -6.49 -6.73
C GLU A 180 -9.53 -7.14 -6.46
N ALA A 181 -10.59 -6.34 -6.29
CA ALA A 181 -11.93 -6.85 -6.05
C ALA A 181 -12.51 -7.54 -7.29
N LEU A 182 -12.27 -7.00 -8.49
CA LEU A 182 -12.67 -7.62 -9.75
C LEU A 182 -11.98 -8.97 -9.95
N LEU A 183 -10.67 -9.06 -9.71
CA LEU A 183 -9.92 -10.31 -9.79
C LEU A 183 -10.42 -11.35 -8.79
N GLN A 184 -10.68 -10.96 -7.54
CA GLN A 184 -11.20 -11.86 -6.52
C GLN A 184 -12.60 -12.40 -6.88
N LEU A 185 -13.50 -11.54 -7.35
CA LEU A 185 -14.83 -11.95 -7.80
C LEU A 185 -14.78 -12.89 -9.02
N GLY A 186 -13.89 -12.60 -9.98
CA GLY A 186 -13.67 -13.47 -11.12
C GLY A 186 -13.16 -14.86 -10.72
N ASN A 187 -12.22 -14.94 -9.78
CA ASN A 187 -11.74 -16.21 -9.23
C ASN A 187 -12.85 -16.98 -8.49
N LEU A 188 -13.66 -16.27 -7.69
CA LEU A 188 -14.80 -16.89 -7.01
C LEU A 188 -15.84 -17.41 -8.00
N ALA A 189 -16.18 -16.66 -9.05
CA ALA A 189 -17.09 -17.09 -10.10
C ALA A 189 -16.55 -18.34 -10.79
N LEU A 190 -15.28 -18.34 -11.18
CA LEU A 190 -14.65 -19.50 -11.81
C LEU A 190 -14.64 -20.74 -10.91
N SER A 191 -14.42 -20.58 -9.60
CA SER A 191 -14.43 -21.68 -8.63
C SER A 191 -15.82 -22.30 -8.46
N ARG A 192 -16.89 -21.50 -8.62
CA ARG A 192 -18.29 -21.96 -8.61
C ARG A 192 -18.74 -22.57 -9.93
N GLY A 193 -17.93 -22.48 -10.98
CA GLY A 193 -18.28 -22.91 -12.34
C GLY A 193 -18.96 -21.84 -13.18
N ASP A 194 -19.13 -20.64 -12.67
CA ASP A 194 -19.77 -19.49 -13.33
C ASP A 194 -18.77 -18.81 -14.29
N SER A 195 -18.33 -19.53 -15.32
CA SER A 195 -17.24 -19.08 -16.22
C SER A 195 -17.61 -17.83 -17.02
N ASN A 196 -18.87 -17.61 -17.36
CA ASN A 196 -19.34 -16.38 -18.00
C ASN A 196 -19.16 -15.18 -17.08
N ASP A 197 -19.58 -15.30 -15.82
CA ASP A 197 -19.41 -14.23 -14.82
C ASP A 197 -17.92 -13.94 -14.59
N ALA A 198 -17.07 -14.98 -14.60
CA ALA A 198 -15.62 -14.80 -14.49
C ALA A 198 -15.06 -13.95 -15.65
N LEU A 199 -15.49 -14.21 -16.90
CA LEU A 199 -15.14 -13.42 -18.07
C LEU A 199 -15.65 -11.98 -17.99
N ASP A 200 -16.86 -11.76 -17.48
CA ASP A 200 -17.38 -10.41 -17.28
C ASP A 200 -16.51 -9.60 -16.32
N TYR A 201 -16.03 -10.21 -15.24
CA TYR A 201 -15.08 -9.55 -14.33
C TYR A 201 -13.72 -9.30 -15.00
N VAL A 202 -13.20 -10.23 -15.81
CA VAL A 202 -11.96 -10.04 -16.60
C VAL A 202 -12.12 -8.87 -17.57
N GLN A 203 -13.23 -8.80 -18.32
CA GLN A 203 -13.49 -7.72 -19.25
C GLN A 203 -13.61 -6.37 -18.57
N ARG A 204 -14.34 -6.31 -17.45
CA ARG A 204 -14.43 -5.08 -16.63
C ARG A 204 -13.07 -4.63 -16.11
N TYR A 205 -12.22 -5.57 -15.67
CA TYR A 205 -10.86 -5.26 -15.26
C TYR A 205 -10.07 -4.64 -16.41
N LEU A 206 -10.04 -5.31 -17.56
CA LEU A 206 -9.24 -4.92 -18.73
C LEU A 206 -9.74 -3.63 -19.42
N ALA A 207 -10.98 -3.24 -19.20
CA ALA A 207 -11.54 -2.02 -19.78
C ALA A 207 -10.92 -0.74 -19.21
N VAL A 208 -10.42 -0.78 -17.97
CA VAL A 208 -9.98 0.43 -17.25
C VAL A 208 -8.66 0.27 -16.48
N ASN A 209 -8.17 -0.96 -16.35
CA ASN A 209 -6.90 -1.25 -15.70
C ASN A 209 -5.90 -1.83 -16.70
N PRO A 210 -4.58 -1.58 -16.53
CA PRO A 210 -3.58 -2.29 -17.32
C PRO A 210 -3.69 -3.80 -17.09
N PRO A 211 -3.43 -4.64 -18.09
CA PRO A 211 -3.47 -6.08 -17.92
C PRO A 211 -2.46 -6.54 -16.88
N SER A 212 -2.84 -7.55 -16.09
CA SER A 212 -1.91 -8.30 -15.24
C SER A 212 -1.90 -9.77 -15.65
N PRO A 213 -0.81 -10.49 -15.43
CA PRO A 213 -0.74 -11.91 -15.82
C PRO A 213 -1.80 -12.75 -15.07
N GLU A 214 -2.21 -12.37 -13.85
CA GLU A 214 -3.24 -13.04 -13.08
C GLU A 214 -4.62 -12.92 -13.74
N VAL A 215 -5.01 -11.72 -14.16
CA VAL A 215 -6.32 -11.51 -14.79
C VAL A 215 -6.37 -12.15 -16.18
N LEU A 216 -5.27 -12.15 -16.91
CA LEU A 216 -5.19 -12.84 -18.21
C LEU A 216 -5.30 -14.37 -18.02
N LEU A 217 -4.64 -14.94 -17.02
CA LEU A 217 -4.74 -16.36 -16.70
C LEU A 217 -6.15 -16.75 -16.26
N LEU A 218 -6.83 -15.89 -15.52
CA LEU A 218 -8.24 -16.08 -15.18
C LEU A 218 -9.09 -16.15 -16.47
N GLY A 219 -8.86 -15.26 -17.45
CA GLY A 219 -9.50 -15.31 -18.76
C GLY A 219 -9.24 -16.62 -19.51
N VAL A 220 -7.98 -17.08 -19.56
CA VAL A 220 -7.61 -18.38 -20.16
C VAL A 220 -8.42 -19.52 -19.55
N ARG A 221 -8.49 -19.56 -18.21
CA ARG A 221 -9.20 -20.63 -17.47
C ARG A 221 -10.71 -20.61 -17.71
N ALA A 222 -11.29 -19.40 -17.72
CA ALA A 222 -12.72 -19.24 -17.96
C ALA A 222 -13.12 -19.65 -19.37
N ASP A 223 -12.39 -19.20 -20.40
CA ASP A 223 -12.64 -19.58 -21.80
C ASP A 223 -12.47 -21.09 -22.04
N ARG A 224 -11.44 -21.71 -21.48
CA ARG A 224 -11.26 -23.17 -21.56
C ARG A 224 -12.43 -23.93 -20.97
N LYS A 225 -12.95 -23.49 -19.81
CA LYS A 225 -14.13 -24.12 -19.19
C LYS A 225 -15.40 -23.97 -20.05
N LEU A 226 -15.49 -22.91 -20.84
CA LEU A 226 -16.57 -22.68 -21.80
C LEU A 226 -16.35 -23.41 -23.14
N GLY A 227 -15.17 -24.00 -23.35
CA GLY A 227 -14.80 -24.63 -24.62
C GLY A 227 -14.34 -23.62 -25.69
N ASP A 228 -14.20 -22.35 -25.37
CA ASP A 228 -13.66 -21.33 -26.26
C ASP A 228 -12.12 -21.38 -26.29
N ASN A 229 -11.58 -22.28 -27.09
CA ASN A 229 -10.14 -22.41 -27.25
C ASN A 229 -9.53 -21.20 -27.97
N THR A 230 -10.31 -20.45 -28.76
CA THR A 230 -9.83 -19.26 -29.49
C THR A 230 -9.64 -18.09 -28.51
N GLY A 231 -10.63 -17.81 -27.67
CA GLY A 231 -10.54 -16.80 -26.61
C GLY A 231 -9.40 -17.11 -25.63
N ALA A 232 -9.32 -18.37 -25.18
CA ALA A 232 -8.23 -18.82 -24.33
C ALA A 232 -6.84 -18.59 -24.92
N ALA A 233 -6.68 -18.85 -26.25
CA ALA A 233 -5.41 -18.61 -26.95
C ALA A 233 -5.04 -17.13 -27.04
N VAL A 234 -6.01 -16.23 -27.17
CA VAL A 234 -5.78 -14.77 -27.16
C VAL A 234 -5.22 -14.32 -25.82
N PHE A 235 -5.82 -14.72 -24.71
CA PHE A 235 -5.29 -14.39 -23.38
C PHE A 235 -3.93 -15.03 -23.13
N ALA A 236 -3.74 -16.29 -23.50
CA ALA A 236 -2.46 -16.99 -23.35
C ALA A 236 -1.32 -16.30 -24.11
N HIS A 237 -1.58 -15.92 -25.37
CA HIS A 237 -0.60 -15.18 -26.18
C HIS A 237 -0.20 -13.85 -25.52
N ARG A 238 -1.16 -13.12 -24.95
CA ARG A 238 -0.85 -11.87 -24.22
C ARG A 238 0.02 -12.12 -22.98
N ILE A 239 -0.19 -13.21 -22.24
CA ILE A 239 0.69 -13.56 -21.11
C ILE A 239 2.11 -13.83 -21.62
N GLU A 240 2.26 -14.60 -22.70
CA GLU A 240 3.57 -14.97 -23.24
C GLU A 240 4.31 -13.79 -23.85
N SER A 241 3.59 -12.84 -24.49
CA SER A 241 4.17 -11.65 -25.11
C SER A 241 4.52 -10.55 -24.11
N ASP A 242 3.56 -10.23 -23.21
CA ASP A 242 3.66 -9.06 -22.35
C ASP A 242 4.35 -9.39 -21.01
N PHE A 243 4.26 -10.66 -20.56
CA PHE A 243 4.75 -11.13 -19.25
C PHE A 243 5.55 -12.46 -19.34
N PRO A 244 6.54 -12.59 -20.23
CA PRO A 244 7.22 -13.87 -20.53
C PRO A 244 7.91 -14.53 -19.33
N ASN A 245 8.26 -13.75 -18.32
CA ASN A 245 8.96 -14.22 -17.10
C ASN A 245 8.03 -14.39 -15.91
N SER A 246 6.71 -14.21 -16.06
CA SER A 246 5.74 -14.38 -14.99
C SER A 246 5.55 -15.86 -14.62
N GLU A 247 5.08 -16.10 -13.40
CA GLU A 247 4.65 -17.43 -12.96
C GLU A 247 3.52 -17.97 -13.85
N GLN A 248 2.59 -17.10 -14.28
CA GLN A 248 1.47 -17.44 -15.15
C GLN A 248 1.94 -17.92 -16.53
N ALA A 249 2.98 -17.32 -17.09
CA ALA A 249 3.61 -17.81 -18.33
C ALA A 249 4.25 -19.19 -18.10
N GLN A 250 4.83 -19.45 -16.95
CA GLN A 250 5.39 -20.77 -16.61
C GLN A 250 4.27 -21.82 -16.45
N ILE A 251 3.16 -21.48 -15.80
CA ILE A 251 1.97 -22.34 -15.68
C ILE A 251 1.46 -22.73 -17.06
N LEU A 252 1.31 -21.80 -17.99
CA LEU A 252 0.87 -22.10 -19.37
C LEU A 252 1.82 -23.05 -20.11
N ARG A 253 3.14 -22.81 -20.02
CA ARG A 253 4.16 -23.66 -20.65
C ARG A 253 4.21 -25.07 -20.05
N SER A 254 3.99 -25.21 -18.76
CA SER A 254 3.98 -26.53 -18.09
C SER A 254 2.76 -27.36 -18.42
N GLY A 255 1.70 -26.75 -18.93
CA GLY A 255 0.44 -27.44 -19.23
C GLY A 255 -0.35 -27.88 -18.02
N ILE A 256 -0.04 -27.38 -16.82
CA ILE A 256 -0.75 -27.72 -15.57
C ILE A 256 -2.22 -27.27 -15.61
N ASP A 257 -2.53 -26.26 -16.42
CA ASP A 257 -3.90 -25.72 -16.58
C ASP A 257 -4.61 -26.21 -17.85
N ARG A 258 -4.26 -27.41 -18.34
CA ARG A 258 -4.93 -28.01 -19.51
C ARG A 258 -6.22 -28.72 -19.15
#